data_a1316addcc318ce7a3c15d1d8b417b1d
#
_entry.id   a1316addcc318ce7a3c15d1d8b417b1d
#
_cell.length_a   1.000
_cell.length_b   1.000
_cell.length_c   1.000
_cell.angle_alpha   90.00
_cell.angle_beta   90.00
_cell.angle_gamma   90.00
#
_symmetry.space_group_name_H-M   'P 1'
#
loop_
_entity.id
_entity.type
_entity.pdbx_description
1 polymer ?
#
loop_
_entity_poly.entity_id
_entity_poly.type
_entity_poly.pdbx_seq_one_letter_code
_entity_poly.pdbx_strand_id
1 'polypeptide(L)'
;MIKTLLSFVFSGIIAISFSAHSKTKVTWSMESNADRDPIFLEKLQNAYNSAQNNYELEIQFEPNETRIESLRTSMLAGMGPDIVETPGPSYVKEYQEAGMLENLDSYAAEFGWKDKLIPWAYSSGVFDGSLYAIPKTHESMVMLYNKTLFEENGWKVPTTLEELEDVAGKIQAKGMDVYTYGSSGWQPTHEHLVGIYLNNYAGPQAVYEAIIGEREWTDPVFVEALELLKKHMDDEGLWYGSLENYYAIGWDDFHAQFATRGAAMMTIGTWTFQATSLGIGASGDEWGWAPLPSLSSQSDGPNFMIAIGTTMSINAAAKNKDGAIDVLNWIMSNKDVVIDIASDFEFGEFVVPLLLDESDIPSSISPQVTSYLNEYARITGDGNYGYCTWTFWPAEPGVHIWKDMEVVWAGDISVEDFMHDHQKMWDKARKKNETLPVPLRD
;
A
#
# COMPACT_ATOMS: atom_id res chain seq x y z
N MET A 1 -44.61 -15.43 -84.42
CA MET A 1 -45.03 -15.11 -83.06
C MET A 1 -44.12 -15.88 -82.10
N ILE A 2 -43.12 -15.20 -81.61
CA ILE A 2 -42.17 -15.80 -80.63
C ILE A 2 -42.47 -15.15 -79.27
N LYS A 3 -42.90 -15.94 -78.29
CA LYS A 3 -43.13 -15.46 -76.91
C LYS A 3 -41.81 -15.64 -76.12
N THR A 4 -41.20 -14.51 -75.74
CA THR A 4 -40.03 -14.45 -74.87
C THR A 4 -40.46 -14.57 -73.42
N LEU A 5 -40.05 -15.62 -72.68
CA LEU A 5 -40.23 -15.73 -71.21
C LEU A 5 -39.09 -15.01 -70.54
N LEU A 6 -39.39 -13.99 -69.77
CA LEU A 6 -38.43 -13.37 -68.82
C LEU A 6 -38.49 -14.13 -67.47
N SER A 7 -37.39 -14.79 -67.12
CA SER A 7 -37.20 -15.36 -65.80
C SER A 7 -36.59 -14.29 -64.85
N PHE A 8 -37.37 -13.89 -63.86
CA PHE A 8 -36.84 -13.07 -62.74
C PHE A 8 -36.12 -13.96 -61.72
N VAL A 9 -34.83 -13.83 -61.60
CA VAL A 9 -34.04 -14.43 -60.53
C VAL A 9 -34.10 -13.48 -59.31
N PHE A 10 -34.81 -13.85 -58.27
CA PHE A 10 -34.80 -13.15 -56.97
C PHE A 10 -33.57 -13.60 -56.19
N SER A 11 -32.50 -12.76 -56.18
CA SER A 11 -31.35 -12.96 -55.26
C SER A 11 -31.75 -12.45 -53.89
N GLY A 12 -32.07 -13.39 -53.00
CA GLY A 12 -32.27 -13.06 -51.58
C GLY A 12 -30.95 -12.69 -50.92
N ILE A 13 -30.78 -11.42 -50.59
CA ILE A 13 -29.72 -10.95 -49.72
C ILE A 13 -30.11 -11.33 -48.28
N ILE A 14 -29.49 -12.35 -47.74
CA ILE A 14 -29.57 -12.65 -46.29
C ILE A 14 -28.72 -11.58 -45.58
N ALA A 15 -29.38 -10.56 -45.07
CA ALA A 15 -28.76 -9.62 -44.14
C ALA A 15 -28.54 -10.33 -42.80
N ILE A 16 -27.29 -10.75 -42.58
CA ILE A 16 -26.88 -11.19 -41.25
C ILE A 16 -26.80 -9.95 -40.38
N SER A 17 -27.84 -9.71 -39.59
CA SER A 17 -27.84 -8.68 -38.56
C SER A 17 -26.89 -9.14 -37.45
N PHE A 18 -25.64 -8.63 -37.45
CA PHE A 18 -24.80 -8.66 -36.25
C PHE A 18 -25.50 -7.75 -35.22
N SER A 19 -26.23 -8.34 -34.30
CA SER A 19 -26.59 -7.65 -33.06
C SER A 19 -25.27 -7.37 -32.32
N ALA A 20 -24.80 -6.14 -32.39
CA ALA A 20 -23.77 -5.68 -31.49
C ALA A 20 -24.36 -5.81 -30.06
N HIS A 21 -24.00 -6.87 -29.33
CA HIS A 21 -24.27 -6.93 -27.91
C HIS A 21 -23.51 -5.79 -27.27
N SER A 22 -24.21 -4.87 -26.62
CA SER A 22 -23.54 -3.86 -25.78
C SER A 22 -22.85 -4.61 -24.63
N LYS A 23 -21.57 -4.34 -24.42
CA LYS A 23 -20.82 -4.88 -23.29
C LYS A 23 -21.54 -4.57 -21.97
N THR A 24 -21.52 -5.49 -21.05
CA THR A 24 -22.06 -5.26 -19.69
C THR A 24 -21.06 -4.49 -18.87
N LYS A 25 -21.50 -3.38 -18.27
CA LYS A 25 -20.61 -2.46 -17.52
C LYS A 25 -20.19 -3.06 -16.17
N VAL A 26 -18.91 -2.93 -15.86
CA VAL A 26 -18.28 -3.24 -14.56
C VAL A 26 -17.68 -1.95 -14.03
N THR A 27 -17.98 -1.59 -12.79
CA THR A 27 -17.47 -0.38 -12.16
C THR A 27 -16.43 -0.70 -11.09
N TRP A 28 -15.35 0.09 -11.05
CA TRP A 28 -14.30 -0.01 -10.04
C TRP A 28 -14.01 1.38 -9.47
N SER A 29 -14.19 1.56 -8.15
CA SER A 29 -13.79 2.80 -7.48
C SER A 29 -12.34 2.72 -7.05
N MET A 30 -11.50 3.62 -7.54
CA MET A 30 -10.08 3.74 -7.21
C MET A 30 -9.77 5.10 -6.61
N GLU A 31 -8.68 5.17 -5.86
CA GLU A 31 -8.12 6.44 -5.40
C GLU A 31 -7.66 7.29 -6.58
N SER A 32 -8.05 8.58 -6.57
CA SER A 32 -7.63 9.55 -7.59
C SER A 32 -6.26 10.12 -7.28
N ASN A 33 -5.42 10.14 -8.31
CA ASN A 33 -4.17 10.88 -8.34
C ASN A 33 -3.90 11.33 -9.78
N ALA A 34 -3.71 12.63 -9.98
CA ALA A 34 -3.62 13.24 -11.31
C ALA A 34 -2.54 12.62 -12.22
N ASP A 35 -1.44 12.14 -11.64
CA ASP A 35 -0.34 11.53 -12.38
C ASP A 35 -0.57 10.04 -12.68
N ARG A 36 -1.37 9.36 -11.84
CA ARG A 36 -1.64 7.91 -11.94
C ARG A 36 -2.88 7.56 -12.74
N ASP A 37 -3.94 8.39 -12.65
CA ASP A 37 -5.23 8.12 -13.29
C ASP A 37 -5.12 7.84 -14.80
N PRO A 38 -4.33 8.61 -15.61
CA PRO A 38 -4.17 8.34 -17.03
C PRO A 38 -3.56 6.97 -17.34
N ILE A 39 -2.61 6.50 -16.51
CA ILE A 39 -1.96 5.20 -16.67
C ILE A 39 -2.95 4.07 -16.46
N PHE A 40 -3.75 4.14 -15.39
CA PHE A 40 -4.80 3.16 -15.12
C PHE A 40 -5.88 3.15 -16.21
N LEU A 41 -6.25 4.32 -16.77
CA LEU A 41 -7.19 4.38 -17.89
C LEU A 41 -6.62 3.70 -19.13
N GLU A 42 -5.37 3.95 -19.46
CA GLU A 42 -4.76 3.42 -20.68
C GLU A 42 -4.39 1.93 -20.52
N LYS A 43 -3.60 1.58 -19.50
CA LYS A 43 -2.98 0.26 -19.38
C LYS A 43 -3.85 -0.77 -18.66
N LEU A 44 -4.82 -0.35 -17.86
CA LEU A 44 -5.74 -1.26 -17.19
C LEU A 44 -7.11 -1.25 -17.85
N GLN A 45 -7.83 -0.13 -17.81
CA GLN A 45 -9.20 -0.04 -18.34
C GLN A 45 -9.28 -0.29 -19.84
N ASN A 46 -8.52 0.45 -20.65
CA ASN A 46 -8.57 0.32 -22.11
C ASN A 46 -7.96 -0.98 -22.60
N ALA A 47 -6.90 -1.48 -21.94
CA ALA A 47 -6.31 -2.77 -22.25
C ALA A 47 -7.29 -3.92 -22.00
N TYR A 48 -7.94 -3.96 -20.82
CA TYR A 48 -8.97 -4.93 -20.52
C TYR A 48 -10.15 -4.82 -21.51
N ASN A 49 -10.66 -3.62 -21.75
CA ASN A 49 -11.79 -3.38 -22.65
C ASN A 49 -11.50 -3.78 -24.10
N SER A 50 -10.24 -3.76 -24.51
CA SER A 50 -9.81 -4.18 -25.86
C SER A 50 -9.57 -5.69 -25.95
N ALA A 51 -9.23 -6.36 -24.84
CA ALA A 51 -8.88 -7.78 -24.81
C ALA A 51 -10.10 -8.71 -24.92
N GLN A 52 -11.30 -8.23 -24.63
CA GLN A 52 -12.53 -9.04 -24.64
C GLN A 52 -13.76 -8.21 -25.09
N ASN A 53 -14.90 -8.89 -25.36
CA ASN A 53 -16.11 -8.27 -25.91
C ASN A 53 -17.35 -8.37 -25.01
N ASN A 54 -17.25 -8.99 -23.84
CA ASN A 54 -18.40 -9.26 -22.99
C ASN A 54 -18.68 -8.13 -21.99
N TYR A 55 -17.60 -7.53 -21.45
CA TYR A 55 -17.66 -6.56 -20.36
C TYR A 55 -17.00 -5.25 -20.76
N GLU A 56 -17.38 -4.17 -20.08
CA GLU A 56 -16.78 -2.84 -20.18
C GLU A 56 -16.41 -2.36 -18.78
N LEU A 57 -15.12 -2.37 -18.47
CA LEU A 57 -14.60 -1.81 -17.24
C LEU A 57 -14.65 -0.29 -17.28
N GLU A 58 -15.22 0.33 -16.25
CA GLU A 58 -15.17 1.77 -15.97
C GLU A 58 -14.55 2.00 -14.61
N ILE A 59 -13.37 2.61 -14.59
CA ILE A 59 -12.70 3.04 -13.36
C ILE A 59 -13.24 4.42 -12.97
N GLN A 60 -13.67 4.56 -11.72
CA GLN A 60 -14.19 5.79 -11.12
C GLN A 60 -13.16 6.28 -10.09
N PHE A 61 -12.50 7.39 -10.40
CA PHE A 61 -11.50 7.97 -9.53
C PHE A 61 -12.11 8.95 -8.55
N GLU A 62 -11.80 8.81 -7.28
CA GLU A 62 -12.27 9.67 -6.20
C GLU A 62 -11.11 10.02 -5.26
N PRO A 63 -11.05 11.26 -4.71
CA PRO A 63 -10.05 11.60 -3.69
C PRO A 63 -10.12 10.65 -2.49
N ASN A 64 -8.98 10.19 -2.01
CA ASN A 64 -8.92 9.12 -1.00
C ASN A 64 -9.67 9.46 0.29
N GLU A 65 -9.55 10.68 0.79
CA GLU A 65 -10.20 11.16 2.03
C GLU A 65 -11.73 11.06 1.99
N THR A 66 -12.35 11.31 0.83
CA THR A 66 -13.80 11.25 0.68
C THR A 66 -14.28 9.89 0.20
N ARG A 67 -13.44 9.17 -0.56
CA ARG A 67 -13.75 7.87 -1.16
C ARG A 67 -14.08 6.82 -0.12
N ILE A 68 -13.28 6.69 0.93
CA ILE A 68 -13.47 5.65 1.96
C ILE A 68 -14.84 5.79 2.63
N GLU A 69 -15.23 7.01 2.97
CA GLU A 69 -16.51 7.24 3.64
C GLU A 69 -17.71 7.12 2.68
N SER A 70 -17.58 7.60 1.44
CA SER A 70 -18.60 7.46 0.40
C SER A 70 -18.80 5.99 0.01
N LEU A 71 -17.72 5.25 -0.12
CA LEU A 71 -17.74 3.81 -0.40
C LEU A 71 -18.48 3.05 0.70
N ARG A 72 -18.10 3.26 1.97
CA ARG A 72 -18.75 2.65 3.12
C ARG A 72 -20.26 2.93 3.13
N THR A 73 -20.64 4.19 2.95
CA THR A 73 -22.05 4.61 2.95
C THR A 73 -22.84 3.96 1.82
N SER A 74 -22.29 3.93 0.61
CA SER A 74 -22.95 3.32 -0.55
C SER A 74 -23.09 1.81 -0.41
N MET A 75 -22.08 1.12 0.10
CA MET A 75 -22.12 -0.33 0.33
C MET A 75 -23.11 -0.71 1.42
N LEU A 76 -23.19 0.04 2.51
CA LEU A 76 -24.23 -0.14 3.56
C LEU A 76 -25.65 0.01 2.99
N ALA A 77 -25.82 0.84 1.99
CA ALA A 77 -27.10 1.01 1.29
C ALA A 77 -27.39 -0.10 0.23
N GLY A 78 -26.51 -1.11 0.10
CA GLY A 78 -26.62 -2.15 -0.93
C GLY A 78 -26.34 -1.63 -2.35
N MET A 79 -25.50 -0.58 -2.44
CA MET A 79 -25.06 0.06 -3.67
C MET A 79 -23.54 0.10 -3.71
N GLY A 80 -22.97 0.89 -4.59
CA GLY A 80 -21.54 1.05 -4.73
C GLY A 80 -20.99 0.41 -6.00
N PRO A 81 -19.66 0.44 -6.20
CA PRO A 81 -19.00 -0.16 -7.36
C PRO A 81 -19.07 -1.69 -7.31
N ASP A 82 -18.87 -2.34 -8.48
CA ASP A 82 -18.78 -3.80 -8.53
C ASP A 82 -17.45 -4.31 -7.92
N ILE A 83 -16.35 -3.62 -8.22
CA ILE A 83 -15.03 -3.88 -7.61
C ILE A 83 -14.75 -2.80 -6.58
N VAL A 84 -14.41 -3.24 -5.37
CA VAL A 84 -14.14 -2.42 -4.20
C VAL A 84 -12.64 -2.40 -3.93
N GLU A 85 -12.05 -1.22 -3.92
CA GLU A 85 -10.68 -1.04 -3.47
C GLU A 85 -10.66 -0.48 -2.03
N THR A 86 -9.85 -1.07 -1.16
CA THR A 86 -9.65 -0.59 0.21
C THR A 86 -8.17 -0.35 0.51
N PRO A 87 -7.84 0.57 1.41
CA PRO A 87 -6.47 0.81 1.86
C PRO A 87 -6.05 -0.23 2.92
N GLY A 88 -5.94 -1.50 2.49
CA GLY A 88 -5.44 -2.59 3.30
C GLY A 88 -6.48 -3.53 3.91
N PRO A 89 -6.00 -4.64 4.49
CA PRO A 89 -6.83 -5.73 5.01
C PRO A 89 -7.75 -5.36 6.18
N SER A 90 -7.41 -4.37 6.99
CA SER A 90 -8.24 -3.93 8.11
C SER A 90 -9.64 -3.48 7.67
N TYR A 91 -9.73 -2.76 6.56
CA TYR A 91 -11.01 -2.34 5.97
C TYR A 91 -11.76 -3.52 5.34
N VAL A 92 -11.05 -4.49 4.76
CA VAL A 92 -11.66 -5.71 4.22
C VAL A 92 -12.38 -6.47 5.33
N LYS A 93 -11.75 -6.63 6.50
CA LYS A 93 -12.36 -7.31 7.67
C LYS A 93 -13.67 -6.64 8.09
N GLU A 94 -13.68 -5.31 8.19
CA GLU A 94 -14.90 -4.55 8.55
C GLU A 94 -16.05 -4.82 7.55
N TYR A 95 -15.75 -4.76 6.25
CA TYR A 95 -16.75 -4.98 5.20
C TYR A 95 -17.20 -6.43 5.10
N GLN A 96 -16.31 -7.38 5.36
CA GLN A 96 -16.60 -8.81 5.40
C GLN A 96 -17.58 -9.13 6.55
N GLU A 97 -17.31 -8.61 7.76
CA GLU A 97 -18.17 -8.79 8.93
C GLU A 97 -19.57 -8.20 8.73
N ALA A 98 -19.67 -7.10 8.00
CA ALA A 98 -20.93 -6.48 7.62
C ALA A 98 -21.66 -7.21 6.47
N GLY A 99 -21.06 -8.28 5.92
CA GLY A 99 -21.65 -9.04 4.79
C GLY A 99 -21.69 -8.28 3.48
N MET A 100 -20.80 -7.28 3.32
CA MET A 100 -20.75 -6.42 2.14
C MET A 100 -19.87 -6.96 1.01
N LEU A 101 -19.06 -7.98 1.28
CA LEU A 101 -18.13 -8.55 0.30
C LEU A 101 -18.56 -9.95 -0.13
N GLU A 102 -18.30 -10.27 -1.39
CA GLU A 102 -18.49 -11.59 -1.97
C GLU A 102 -17.39 -12.54 -1.51
N ASN A 103 -17.76 -13.78 -1.20
CA ASN A 103 -16.81 -14.86 -0.95
C ASN A 103 -16.15 -15.30 -2.26
N LEU A 104 -14.83 -15.27 -2.31
CA LEU A 104 -14.05 -15.54 -3.52
C LEU A 104 -13.48 -16.96 -3.60
N ASP A 105 -13.75 -17.85 -2.64
CA ASP A 105 -13.13 -19.19 -2.55
C ASP A 105 -13.35 -20.04 -3.80
N SER A 106 -14.57 -20.05 -4.34
CA SER A 106 -14.90 -20.83 -5.53
C SER A 106 -14.15 -20.34 -6.77
N TYR A 107 -14.03 -19.04 -6.93
CA TYR A 107 -13.30 -18.42 -8.04
C TYR A 107 -11.80 -18.61 -7.89
N ALA A 108 -11.27 -18.43 -6.67
CA ALA A 108 -9.86 -18.67 -6.39
C ALA A 108 -9.45 -20.12 -6.69
N ALA A 109 -10.31 -21.08 -6.37
CA ALA A 109 -10.08 -22.50 -6.70
C ALA A 109 -10.20 -22.77 -8.21
N GLU A 110 -11.21 -22.20 -8.88
CA GLU A 110 -11.42 -22.37 -10.31
C GLU A 110 -10.25 -21.81 -11.14
N PHE A 111 -9.74 -20.62 -10.79
CA PHE A 111 -8.72 -19.93 -11.55
C PHE A 111 -7.29 -20.12 -11.01
N GLY A 112 -7.11 -20.85 -9.92
CA GLY A 112 -5.80 -21.14 -9.31
C GLY A 112 -5.10 -19.92 -8.74
N TRP A 113 -5.84 -18.95 -8.20
CA TRP A 113 -5.25 -17.69 -7.71
C TRP A 113 -4.25 -17.89 -6.58
N LYS A 114 -4.49 -18.89 -5.71
CA LYS A 114 -3.58 -19.20 -4.60
C LYS A 114 -2.17 -19.54 -5.05
N ASP A 115 -2.05 -20.22 -6.20
CA ASP A 115 -0.75 -20.67 -6.73
C ASP A 115 -0.04 -19.57 -7.55
N LYS A 116 -0.70 -18.44 -7.78
CA LYS A 116 -0.15 -17.29 -8.54
C LYS A 116 0.41 -16.20 -7.63
N LEU A 117 0.02 -16.17 -6.36
CA LEU A 117 0.37 -15.13 -5.42
C LEU A 117 1.42 -15.57 -4.39
N ILE A 118 2.17 -14.60 -3.89
CA ILE A 118 3.03 -14.80 -2.71
C ILE A 118 2.14 -15.29 -1.54
N PRO A 119 2.50 -16.41 -0.88
CA PRO A 119 1.61 -17.07 0.08
C PRO A 119 1.10 -16.17 1.22
N TRP A 120 1.98 -15.35 1.83
CA TRP A 120 1.57 -14.47 2.91
C TRP A 120 0.61 -13.37 2.43
N ALA A 121 0.85 -12.84 1.22
CA ALA A 121 -0.01 -11.83 0.64
C ALA A 121 -1.41 -12.38 0.29
N TYR A 122 -1.50 -13.59 -0.26
CA TYR A 122 -2.78 -14.28 -0.43
C TYR A 122 -3.52 -14.43 0.90
N SER A 123 -2.79 -14.84 1.96
CA SER A 123 -3.37 -15.05 3.28
C SER A 123 -3.93 -13.78 3.90
N SER A 124 -3.41 -12.60 3.55
CA SER A 124 -3.90 -11.32 4.06
C SER A 124 -5.33 -10.97 3.60
N GLY A 125 -5.81 -11.61 2.53
CA GLY A 125 -7.20 -11.49 2.05
C GLY A 125 -8.16 -12.55 2.58
N VAL A 126 -7.66 -13.49 3.43
CA VAL A 126 -8.43 -14.62 3.98
C VAL A 126 -8.92 -14.27 5.38
N PHE A 127 -10.23 -14.18 5.56
CA PHE A 127 -10.89 -13.89 6.84
C PHE A 127 -11.85 -15.02 7.20
N ASP A 128 -11.81 -15.49 8.45
CA ASP A 128 -12.63 -16.59 8.95
C ASP A 128 -12.53 -17.85 8.07
N GLY A 129 -11.35 -18.07 7.47
CA GLY A 129 -11.05 -19.22 6.62
C GLY A 129 -11.48 -19.09 5.17
N SER A 130 -12.01 -17.96 4.74
CA SER A 130 -12.47 -17.70 3.38
C SER A 130 -11.84 -16.46 2.77
N LEU A 131 -11.61 -16.46 1.46
CA LEU A 131 -11.05 -15.36 0.70
C LEU A 131 -12.11 -14.29 0.39
N TYR A 132 -11.82 -13.02 0.69
CA TYR A 132 -12.68 -11.87 0.40
C TYR A 132 -11.97 -10.75 -0.36
N ALA A 133 -10.65 -10.78 -0.42
CA ALA A 133 -9.87 -9.78 -1.15
C ALA A 133 -8.65 -10.40 -1.83
N ILE A 134 -8.28 -9.81 -2.95
CA ILE A 134 -6.99 -10.02 -3.61
C ILE A 134 -6.14 -8.77 -3.33
N PRO A 135 -4.90 -8.90 -2.86
CA PRO A 135 -3.98 -7.77 -2.75
C PRO A 135 -3.73 -7.12 -4.13
N LYS A 136 -3.88 -5.80 -4.22
CA LYS A 136 -3.56 -5.02 -5.43
C LYS A 136 -2.11 -4.53 -5.39
N THR A 137 -1.63 -4.17 -4.21
CA THR A 137 -0.27 -3.65 -4.02
C THR A 137 0.33 -4.22 -2.74
N HIS A 138 1.50 -4.84 -2.84
CA HIS A 138 2.35 -5.08 -1.69
C HIS A 138 3.44 -4.01 -1.63
N GLU A 139 3.84 -3.64 -0.43
CA GLU A 139 4.72 -2.50 -0.20
C GLU A 139 5.55 -2.66 1.08
N SER A 140 6.44 -1.73 1.34
CA SER A 140 7.24 -1.66 2.55
C SER A 140 7.56 -0.22 2.90
N MET A 141 8.01 0.00 4.14
CA MET A 141 8.63 1.26 4.55
C MET A 141 10.13 1.18 4.35
N VAL A 142 10.70 2.26 3.86
CA VAL A 142 12.14 2.40 3.60
C VAL A 142 12.64 3.79 4.02
N MET A 143 13.93 3.95 4.13
CA MET A 143 14.57 5.25 4.23
C MET A 143 15.09 5.64 2.85
N LEU A 144 14.56 6.73 2.29
CA LEU A 144 15.10 7.37 1.10
C LEU A 144 16.06 8.47 1.52
N TYR A 145 17.15 8.65 0.79
CA TYR A 145 18.13 9.70 1.07
C TYR A 145 18.63 10.34 -0.23
N ASN A 146 18.97 11.62 -0.16
CA ASN A 146 19.61 12.32 -1.27
C ASN A 146 21.07 11.86 -1.37
N LYS A 147 21.33 10.92 -2.29
CA LYS A 147 22.63 10.29 -2.47
C LYS A 147 23.72 11.30 -2.83
N THR A 148 23.42 12.24 -3.74
CA THR A 148 24.37 13.30 -4.13
C THR A 148 24.78 14.13 -2.91
N LEU A 149 23.82 14.52 -2.08
CA LEU A 149 24.06 15.30 -0.87
C LEU A 149 24.93 14.53 0.14
N PHE A 150 24.68 13.24 0.31
CA PHE A 150 25.47 12.38 1.19
C PHE A 150 26.91 12.24 0.69
N GLU A 151 27.12 12.04 -0.61
CA GLU A 151 28.44 11.94 -1.22
C GLU A 151 29.22 13.27 -1.12
N GLU A 152 28.59 14.41 -1.41
CA GLU A 152 29.20 15.75 -1.32
C GLU A 152 29.70 16.06 0.10
N ASN A 153 29.01 15.59 1.14
CA ASN A 153 29.33 15.86 2.53
C ASN A 153 30.12 14.73 3.22
N GLY A 154 30.34 13.62 2.54
CA GLY A 154 30.98 12.43 3.11
C GLY A 154 30.17 11.78 4.24
N TRP A 155 28.84 11.94 4.21
CA TRP A 155 27.95 11.31 5.17
C TRP A 155 27.76 9.83 4.85
N LYS A 156 27.53 9.05 5.88
CA LYS A 156 27.20 7.63 5.74
C LYS A 156 25.71 7.42 5.98
N VAL A 157 25.12 6.50 5.23
CA VAL A 157 23.75 6.06 5.44
C VAL A 157 23.69 5.33 6.78
N PRO A 158 22.84 5.75 7.73
CA PRO A 158 22.82 5.18 9.07
C PRO A 158 22.18 3.77 9.06
N THR A 159 22.76 2.87 9.83
CA THR A 159 22.29 1.49 10.06
C THR A 159 21.89 1.23 11.52
N THR A 160 22.28 2.13 12.41
CA THR A 160 22.00 2.10 13.84
C THR A 160 21.50 3.43 14.35
N LEU A 161 20.92 3.46 15.55
CA LEU A 161 20.49 4.69 16.21
C LEU A 161 21.67 5.68 16.40
N GLU A 162 22.84 5.21 16.84
CA GLU A 162 24.01 6.05 17.05
C GLU A 162 24.47 6.73 15.73
N GLU A 163 24.48 5.95 14.64
CA GLU A 163 24.81 6.49 13.31
C GLU A 163 23.75 7.48 12.79
N LEU A 164 22.46 7.23 13.11
CA LEU A 164 21.36 8.13 12.78
C LEU A 164 21.52 9.47 13.54
N GLU A 165 21.73 9.43 14.84
CA GLU A 165 21.92 10.63 15.66
C GLU A 165 23.19 11.43 15.23
N ASP A 166 24.29 10.75 14.88
CA ASP A 166 25.51 11.37 14.36
C ASP A 166 25.26 12.08 13.02
N VAL A 167 24.62 11.41 12.05
CA VAL A 167 24.35 12.04 10.75
C VAL A 167 23.30 13.13 10.86
N ALA A 168 22.28 12.96 11.73
CA ALA A 168 21.27 13.97 12.01
C ALA A 168 21.89 15.28 12.49
N GLY A 169 22.80 15.20 13.47
CA GLY A 169 23.52 16.39 13.95
C GLY A 169 24.35 17.07 12.86
N LYS A 170 24.94 16.32 11.94
CA LYS A 170 25.69 16.88 10.80
C LYS A 170 24.80 17.57 9.78
N ILE A 171 23.62 17.01 9.52
CA ILE A 171 22.61 17.57 8.62
C ILE A 171 22.07 18.88 9.20
N GLN A 172 21.65 18.87 10.47
CA GLN A 172 21.14 20.06 11.17
C GLN A 172 22.18 21.17 11.28
N ALA A 173 23.46 20.83 11.46
CA ALA A 173 24.57 21.81 11.45
C ALA A 173 24.72 22.52 10.09
N LYS A 174 24.16 22.00 9.02
CA LYS A 174 24.07 22.63 7.69
C LYS A 174 22.81 23.47 7.50
N GLY A 175 21.92 23.50 8.48
CA GLY A 175 20.63 24.20 8.40
C GLY A 175 19.59 23.48 7.57
N MET A 176 19.69 22.15 7.46
CA MET A 176 18.74 21.29 6.76
C MET A 176 17.97 20.45 7.75
N ASP A 177 16.76 20.05 7.39
CA ASP A 177 16.01 19.06 8.12
C ASP A 177 16.57 17.64 7.85
N VAL A 178 16.47 16.77 8.85
CA VAL A 178 16.94 15.38 8.72
C VAL A 178 15.99 14.60 7.86
N TYR A 179 14.71 14.64 8.22
CA TYR A 179 13.62 13.97 7.53
C TYR A 179 12.58 14.97 7.01
N THR A 180 11.90 14.58 5.96
CA THR A 180 10.65 15.23 5.55
C THR A 180 9.54 14.18 5.42
N TYR A 181 8.37 14.50 5.92
CA TYR A 181 7.12 13.79 5.80
C TYR A 181 6.02 14.65 6.43
N GLY A 182 4.73 14.32 6.20
CA GLY A 182 3.63 15.07 6.79
C GLY A 182 2.31 14.31 6.65
N SER A 183 1.25 14.83 7.28
CA SER A 183 -0.05 14.15 7.36
C SER A 183 -1.19 14.88 6.67
N SER A 184 -0.94 16.03 6.02
CA SER A 184 -1.97 16.70 5.24
C SER A 184 -2.36 15.87 4.02
N GLY A 185 -3.67 15.65 3.85
CA GLY A 185 -4.21 14.82 2.77
C GLY A 185 -4.33 13.33 3.09
N TRP A 186 -3.55 12.82 4.04
CA TRP A 186 -3.69 11.46 4.58
C TRP A 186 -3.33 11.43 6.06
N GLN A 187 -4.31 11.62 6.93
CA GLN A 187 -4.13 11.70 8.38
C GLN A 187 -3.46 10.47 9.01
N PRO A 188 -3.70 9.22 8.53
CA PRO A 188 -3.05 8.03 9.11
C PRO A 188 -1.53 7.95 9.00
N THR A 189 -0.82 8.94 8.46
CA THR A 189 0.67 8.87 8.35
C THR A 189 1.39 8.66 9.67
N HIS A 190 0.80 9.01 10.82
CA HIS A 190 1.39 8.72 12.13
C HIS A 190 1.56 7.23 12.38
N GLU A 191 0.66 6.38 11.86
CA GLU A 191 0.80 4.93 11.99
C GLU A 191 2.08 4.42 11.32
N HIS A 192 2.53 5.06 10.25
CA HIS A 192 3.77 4.72 9.58
C HIS A 192 4.96 4.91 10.52
N LEU A 193 5.05 6.08 11.18
CA LEU A 193 6.12 6.39 12.11
C LEU A 193 6.06 5.49 13.36
N VAL A 194 4.89 5.29 13.93
CA VAL A 194 4.68 4.36 15.06
C VAL A 194 5.12 2.95 14.66
N GLY A 195 4.68 2.45 13.51
CA GLY A 195 5.08 1.14 13.00
C GLY A 195 6.58 1.00 12.82
N ILE A 196 7.24 2.02 12.25
CA ILE A 196 8.70 2.06 12.09
C ILE A 196 9.39 1.91 13.44
N TYR A 197 9.03 2.72 14.43
CA TYR A 197 9.71 2.71 15.72
C TYR A 197 9.45 1.42 16.50
N LEU A 198 8.23 0.89 16.48
CA LEU A 198 7.93 -0.40 17.10
C LEU A 198 8.78 -1.53 16.49
N ASN A 199 8.81 -1.66 15.16
CA ASN A 199 9.55 -2.74 14.50
C ASN A 199 11.08 -2.58 14.60
N ASN A 200 11.61 -1.35 14.52
CA ASN A 200 13.05 -1.13 14.49
C ASN A 200 13.67 -0.85 15.86
N TYR A 201 12.85 -0.66 16.90
CA TYR A 201 13.31 -0.58 18.28
C TYR A 201 13.09 -1.91 19.05
N ALA A 202 11.84 -2.38 19.09
CA ALA A 202 11.51 -3.61 19.81
C ALA A 202 11.91 -4.89 19.05
N GLY A 203 12.09 -4.79 17.74
CA GLY A 203 12.37 -5.89 16.84
C GLY A 203 11.10 -6.59 16.32
N PRO A 204 11.16 -7.14 15.09
CA PRO A 204 10.03 -7.79 14.46
C PRO A 204 9.43 -8.96 15.24
N GLN A 205 10.25 -9.70 16.00
CA GLN A 205 9.78 -10.81 16.82
C GLN A 205 8.87 -10.33 17.96
N ALA A 206 9.28 -9.29 18.69
CA ALA A 206 8.46 -8.72 19.77
C ALA A 206 7.12 -8.17 19.23
N VAL A 207 7.14 -7.51 18.08
CA VAL A 207 5.92 -7.02 17.40
C VAL A 207 5.01 -8.18 17.00
N TYR A 208 5.56 -9.25 16.42
CA TYR A 208 4.81 -10.47 16.09
C TYR A 208 4.13 -11.07 17.33
N GLU A 209 4.88 -11.28 18.41
CA GLU A 209 4.36 -11.80 19.67
C GLU A 209 3.23 -10.94 20.23
N ALA A 210 3.35 -9.61 20.11
CA ALA A 210 2.30 -8.69 20.55
C ALA A 210 1.05 -8.77 19.64
N ILE A 211 1.22 -8.88 18.33
CA ILE A 211 0.10 -9.05 17.40
C ILE A 211 -0.68 -10.34 17.70
N ILE A 212 -0.01 -11.46 17.92
CA ILE A 212 -0.65 -12.74 18.20
C ILE A 212 -1.09 -12.92 19.67
N GLY A 213 -0.71 -12.01 20.57
CA GLY A 213 -1.13 -11.99 21.97
C GLY A 213 -0.25 -12.77 22.93
N GLU A 214 0.96 -13.11 22.51
CA GLU A 214 1.98 -13.76 23.39
C GLU A 214 2.81 -12.73 24.19
N ARG A 215 2.75 -11.44 23.79
CA ARG A 215 3.34 -10.30 24.48
C ARG A 215 2.32 -9.20 24.62
N GLU A 216 2.39 -8.40 25.68
CA GLU A 216 1.54 -7.25 25.86
C GLU A 216 2.14 -6.00 25.22
N TRP A 217 1.31 -5.13 24.64
CA TRP A 217 1.74 -3.83 24.11
C TRP A 217 2.23 -2.87 25.20
N THR A 218 1.97 -3.19 26.46
CA THR A 218 2.49 -2.48 27.64
C THR A 218 3.91 -2.91 28.05
N ASP A 219 4.52 -3.86 27.33
CA ASP A 219 5.92 -4.20 27.55
C ASP A 219 6.81 -2.96 27.43
N PRO A 220 7.73 -2.71 28.36
CA PRO A 220 8.59 -1.52 28.37
C PRO A 220 9.30 -1.25 27.03
N VAL A 221 9.62 -2.28 26.26
CA VAL A 221 10.29 -2.11 24.96
C VAL A 221 9.45 -1.31 23.95
N PHE A 222 8.14 -1.43 23.98
CA PHE A 222 7.24 -0.66 23.11
C PHE A 222 7.03 0.77 23.60
N VAL A 223 6.99 0.96 24.93
CA VAL A 223 6.96 2.29 25.55
C VAL A 223 8.24 3.06 25.18
N GLU A 224 9.41 2.44 25.35
CA GLU A 224 10.72 3.01 25.00
C GLU A 224 10.81 3.37 23.51
N ALA A 225 10.24 2.54 22.63
CA ALA A 225 10.19 2.81 21.19
C ALA A 225 9.43 4.11 20.86
N LEU A 226 8.27 4.32 21.50
CA LEU A 226 7.48 5.52 21.26
C LEU A 226 7.98 6.75 22.02
N GLU A 227 8.64 6.58 23.15
CA GLU A 227 9.39 7.69 23.80
C GLU A 227 10.54 8.17 22.90
N LEU A 228 11.24 7.25 22.22
CA LEU A 228 12.26 7.63 21.26
C LEU A 228 11.64 8.37 20.05
N LEU A 229 10.51 7.89 19.52
CA LEU A 229 9.78 8.59 18.46
C LEU A 229 9.41 10.02 18.89
N LYS A 230 8.86 10.17 20.11
CA LYS A 230 8.51 11.47 20.67
C LYS A 230 9.75 12.38 20.79
N LYS A 231 10.85 11.87 21.33
CA LYS A 231 12.13 12.60 21.41
C LYS A 231 12.58 13.12 20.04
N HIS A 232 12.59 12.26 19.03
CA HIS A 232 13.02 12.62 17.68
C HIS A 232 12.08 13.61 16.99
N MET A 233 10.78 13.51 17.23
CA MET A 233 9.78 14.39 16.61
C MET A 233 9.74 15.78 17.27
N ASP A 234 9.77 15.84 18.59
CA ASP A 234 9.56 17.05 19.39
C ASP A 234 10.89 17.65 19.87
N ASP A 235 11.62 16.96 20.75
CA ASP A 235 12.81 17.49 21.40
C ASP A 235 13.97 17.75 20.42
N GLU A 236 14.18 16.84 19.47
CA GLU A 236 15.29 16.91 18.49
C GLU A 236 14.86 17.52 17.16
N GLY A 237 13.56 17.56 16.87
CA GLY A 237 12.99 18.21 15.68
C GLY A 237 13.57 17.64 14.39
N LEU A 238 13.62 16.32 14.23
CA LEU A 238 14.24 15.70 13.05
C LEU A 238 13.41 15.85 11.77
N TRP A 239 12.11 16.10 11.88
CA TRP A 239 11.21 16.24 10.72
C TRP A 239 11.01 17.69 10.30
N TYR A 240 10.93 17.91 8.99
CA TYR A 240 10.63 19.21 8.39
C TYR A 240 9.36 19.83 8.99
N GLY A 241 9.45 21.11 9.32
CA GLY A 241 8.34 21.86 9.90
C GLY A 241 8.08 21.57 11.36
N SER A 242 8.85 20.66 11.99
CA SER A 242 8.65 20.20 13.36
C SER A 242 7.24 19.61 13.60
N LEU A 243 6.94 19.23 14.82
CA LEU A 243 5.62 18.72 15.19
C LEU A 243 4.48 19.71 14.91
N GLU A 244 4.72 21.02 15.15
CA GLU A 244 3.71 22.08 14.99
C GLU A 244 3.15 22.15 13.55
N ASN A 245 3.99 21.95 12.54
CA ASN A 245 3.62 22.08 11.14
C ASN A 245 3.39 20.73 10.44
N TYR A 246 3.71 19.61 11.06
CA TYR A 246 3.61 18.26 10.48
C TYR A 246 2.22 17.98 9.88
N TYR A 247 1.17 18.46 10.53
CA TYR A 247 -0.22 18.28 10.10
C TYR A 247 -0.61 19.09 8.87
N ALA A 248 0.14 20.14 8.57
CA ALA A 248 -0.11 21.02 7.42
C ALA A 248 0.73 20.63 6.18
N ILE A 249 1.76 19.79 6.36
CA ILE A 249 2.65 19.37 5.28
C ILE A 249 1.99 18.25 4.48
N GLY A 250 1.79 18.47 3.18
CA GLY A 250 1.20 17.55 2.26
C GLY A 250 2.21 16.88 1.33
N TRP A 251 1.68 16.06 0.42
CA TRP A 251 2.44 15.28 -0.55
C TRP A 251 3.45 16.12 -1.35
N ASP A 252 2.99 17.22 -1.94
CA ASP A 252 3.84 18.08 -2.76
C ASP A 252 4.91 18.79 -1.93
N ASP A 253 4.56 19.20 -0.69
CA ASP A 253 5.46 19.93 0.20
C ASP A 253 6.66 19.08 0.61
N PHE A 254 6.42 17.86 1.10
CA PHE A 254 7.52 17.03 1.59
C PHE A 254 8.38 16.48 0.45
N HIS A 255 7.82 16.19 -0.73
CA HIS A 255 8.62 15.84 -1.91
C HIS A 255 9.46 17.04 -2.39
N ALA A 256 8.89 18.25 -2.40
CA ALA A 256 9.64 19.45 -2.76
C ALA A 256 10.80 19.73 -1.79
N GLN A 257 10.61 19.53 -0.48
CA GLN A 257 11.68 19.67 0.52
C GLN A 257 12.82 18.69 0.26
N PHE A 258 12.50 17.43 -0.06
CA PHE A 258 13.51 16.44 -0.41
C PHE A 258 14.23 16.79 -1.73
N ALA A 259 13.50 17.12 -2.77
CA ALA A 259 14.02 17.43 -4.09
C ALA A 259 14.90 18.70 -4.10
N THR A 260 14.61 19.69 -3.25
CA THR A 260 15.34 20.97 -3.18
C THR A 260 16.42 21.01 -2.11
N ARG A 261 16.79 19.87 -1.53
CA ARG A 261 17.79 19.76 -0.45
C ARG A 261 17.40 20.48 0.84
N GLY A 262 16.10 20.71 1.06
CA GLY A 262 15.60 21.24 2.33
C GLY A 262 15.64 20.18 3.43
N ALA A 263 15.43 18.91 3.06
CA ALA A 263 15.63 17.76 3.92
C ALA A 263 16.55 16.74 3.23
N ALA A 264 17.33 16.01 4.04
CA ALA A 264 18.31 15.06 3.52
C ALA A 264 17.75 13.64 3.30
N MET A 265 16.70 13.26 4.03
CA MET A 265 16.11 11.92 4.04
C MET A 265 14.58 11.97 4.10
N MET A 266 13.95 10.82 3.76
CA MET A 266 12.53 10.53 4.02
C MET A 266 12.40 9.11 4.59
N THR A 267 11.62 8.93 5.65
CA THR A 267 11.16 7.61 6.11
C THR A 267 9.74 7.40 5.59
N ILE A 268 9.62 6.69 4.49
CA ILE A 268 8.37 6.66 3.72
C ILE A 268 8.18 5.28 3.04
N GLY A 269 7.01 5.06 2.48
CA GLY A 269 6.72 3.83 1.77
C GLY A 269 7.16 3.82 0.31
N THR A 270 7.26 2.63 -0.23
CA THR A 270 7.71 2.38 -1.61
C THR A 270 6.80 3.00 -2.67
N TRP A 271 5.55 3.33 -2.34
CA TRP A 271 4.62 4.06 -3.23
C TRP A 271 5.13 5.45 -3.67
N THR A 272 6.22 5.95 -3.08
CA THR A 272 6.82 7.24 -3.44
C THR A 272 7.95 7.15 -4.46
N PHE A 273 8.37 5.97 -4.89
CA PHE A 273 9.53 5.80 -5.77
C PHE A 273 9.45 6.61 -7.06
N GLN A 274 8.31 6.60 -7.74
CA GLN A 274 8.09 7.39 -8.95
C GLN A 274 8.22 8.90 -8.67
N ALA A 275 7.48 9.40 -7.66
CA ALA A 275 7.50 10.82 -7.31
C ALA A 275 8.92 11.28 -6.88
N THR A 276 9.64 10.42 -6.16
CA THR A 276 11.02 10.68 -5.75
C THR A 276 11.95 10.74 -6.96
N SER A 277 11.85 9.79 -7.89
CA SER A 277 12.65 9.78 -9.12
C SER A 277 12.41 11.02 -9.97
N LEU A 278 11.16 11.42 -10.15
CA LEU A 278 10.80 12.62 -10.92
C LEU A 278 11.25 13.90 -10.23
N GLY A 279 11.01 14.05 -8.93
CA GLY A 279 11.33 15.26 -8.17
C GLY A 279 12.84 15.50 -8.07
N ILE A 280 13.58 14.50 -7.63
CA ILE A 280 15.04 14.61 -7.49
C ILE A 280 15.73 14.70 -8.84
N GLY A 281 15.27 13.94 -9.84
CA GLY A 281 15.81 14.01 -11.20
C GLY A 281 15.71 15.41 -11.80
N ALA A 282 14.64 16.15 -11.49
CA ALA A 282 14.49 17.55 -11.93
C ALA A 282 15.51 18.50 -11.29
N SER A 283 16.01 18.21 -10.08
CA SER A 283 17.06 18.98 -9.41
C SER A 283 18.47 18.64 -9.89
N GLY A 284 18.63 17.51 -10.58
CA GLY A 284 19.93 16.97 -11.03
C GLY A 284 20.67 16.14 -9.97
N ASP A 285 20.03 15.88 -8.84
CA ASP A 285 20.55 14.99 -7.80
C ASP A 285 20.14 13.53 -8.05
N GLU A 286 20.85 12.60 -7.42
CA GLU A 286 20.49 11.18 -7.34
C GLU A 286 19.93 10.87 -5.95
N TRP A 287 18.92 10.00 -5.90
CA TRP A 287 18.44 9.42 -4.65
C TRP A 287 19.00 8.02 -4.43
N GLY A 288 19.01 7.59 -3.17
CA GLY A 288 19.25 6.23 -2.77
C GLY A 288 18.20 5.77 -1.76
N TRP A 289 18.16 4.49 -1.51
CA TRP A 289 17.33 3.89 -0.47
C TRP A 289 18.18 3.07 0.48
N ALA A 290 17.67 2.85 1.67
CA ALA A 290 18.22 1.91 2.64
C ALA A 290 17.09 1.29 3.46
N PRO A 291 17.28 0.09 4.04
CA PRO A 291 16.46 -0.36 5.13
C PRO A 291 16.48 0.66 6.27
N LEU A 292 15.41 0.71 7.04
CA LEU A 292 15.37 1.55 8.22
C LEU A 292 16.43 1.11 9.24
N PRO A 293 17.11 2.04 9.94
CA PRO A 293 18.15 1.68 10.89
C PRO A 293 17.59 0.93 12.09
N SER A 294 18.37 0.04 12.66
CA SER A 294 18.12 -0.51 14.00
C SER A 294 18.14 0.62 15.03
N LEU A 295 17.06 0.76 15.81
CA LEU A 295 16.93 1.81 16.82
C LEU A 295 17.29 1.34 18.23
N SER A 296 17.56 0.04 18.42
CA SER A 296 18.06 -0.54 19.65
C SER A 296 18.78 -1.86 19.39
N SER A 297 19.42 -2.42 20.42
CA SER A 297 20.02 -3.76 20.37
C SER A 297 18.98 -4.92 20.37
N GLN A 298 17.69 -4.61 20.48
CA GLN A 298 16.61 -5.61 20.41
C GLN A 298 16.20 -5.89 18.95
N SER A 299 16.54 -5.00 18.04
CA SER A 299 16.28 -5.15 16.62
C SER A 299 17.57 -5.56 15.91
N ASP A 300 17.67 -6.81 15.48
CA ASP A 300 18.78 -7.35 14.70
C ASP A 300 18.71 -6.94 13.22
N GLY A 301 18.43 -5.65 12.93
CA GLY A 301 18.22 -5.12 11.56
C GLY A 301 19.24 -5.59 10.54
N PRO A 302 19.18 -5.28 9.23
CA PRO A 302 18.08 -4.55 8.61
C PRO A 302 16.83 -5.41 8.46
N ASN A 303 15.66 -4.82 8.62
CA ASN A 303 14.42 -5.49 8.32
C ASN A 303 13.53 -4.62 7.42
N PHE A 304 12.67 -5.28 6.66
CA PHE A 304 11.59 -4.63 5.93
C PHE A 304 10.26 -4.95 6.60
N MET A 305 9.41 -3.96 6.72
CA MET A 305 8.04 -4.20 7.16
C MET A 305 7.21 -4.62 5.95
N ILE A 306 6.63 -5.81 5.98
CA ILE A 306 5.72 -6.26 4.92
C ILE A 306 4.36 -5.58 5.07
N ALA A 307 3.76 -5.23 3.94
CA ALA A 307 2.45 -4.60 3.91
C ALA A 307 1.66 -4.95 2.65
N ILE A 308 0.33 -4.90 2.79
CA ILE A 308 -0.61 -4.78 1.69
C ILE A 308 -1.16 -3.36 1.74
N GLY A 309 -0.80 -2.55 0.76
CA GLY A 309 -1.23 -1.15 0.67
C GLY A 309 -2.67 -1.00 0.21
N THR A 310 -3.05 -1.76 -0.81
CA THR A 310 -4.41 -1.76 -1.32
C THR A 310 -4.89 -3.15 -1.69
N THR A 311 -6.20 -3.35 -1.66
CA THR A 311 -6.86 -4.62 -1.97
C THR A 311 -7.94 -4.46 -3.01
N MET A 312 -8.29 -5.55 -3.68
CA MET A 312 -9.41 -5.67 -4.61
C MET A 312 -10.41 -6.68 -4.06
N SER A 313 -11.64 -6.26 -3.83
CA SER A 313 -12.74 -7.10 -3.39
C SER A 313 -13.94 -6.98 -4.33
N ILE A 314 -14.90 -7.88 -4.25
CA ILE A 314 -16.16 -7.79 -4.99
C ILE A 314 -17.28 -7.40 -4.03
N ASN A 315 -18.03 -6.38 -4.38
CA ASN A 315 -19.22 -5.97 -3.64
C ASN A 315 -20.27 -7.08 -3.67
N ALA A 316 -20.74 -7.55 -2.51
CA ALA A 316 -21.78 -8.57 -2.42
C ALA A 316 -23.09 -8.16 -3.13
N ALA A 317 -23.36 -6.84 -3.21
CA ALA A 317 -24.49 -6.26 -3.92
C ALA A 317 -24.16 -5.85 -5.38
N ALA A 318 -23.00 -6.24 -5.91
CA ALA A 318 -22.59 -5.90 -7.28
C ALA A 318 -23.65 -6.34 -8.28
N LYS A 319 -23.92 -5.47 -9.25
CA LYS A 319 -24.88 -5.75 -10.33
C LYS A 319 -24.31 -6.71 -11.36
N ASN A 320 -22.99 -6.73 -11.49
CA ASN A 320 -22.28 -7.53 -12.48
C ASN A 320 -21.09 -8.27 -11.86
N LYS A 321 -21.39 -9.22 -10.95
CA LYS A 321 -20.37 -10.02 -10.27
C LYS A 321 -19.49 -10.81 -11.23
N ASP A 322 -20.09 -11.45 -12.25
CA ASP A 322 -19.34 -12.25 -13.23
C ASP A 322 -18.32 -11.39 -13.97
N GLY A 323 -18.72 -10.18 -14.36
CA GLY A 323 -17.81 -9.21 -15.00
C GLY A 323 -16.71 -8.72 -14.07
N ALA A 324 -17.04 -8.48 -12.80
CA ALA A 324 -16.05 -8.08 -11.79
C ALA A 324 -15.01 -9.19 -11.55
N ILE A 325 -15.47 -10.45 -11.46
CA ILE A 325 -14.59 -11.63 -11.35
C ILE A 325 -13.71 -11.78 -12.61
N ASP A 326 -14.29 -11.56 -13.80
CA ASP A 326 -13.54 -11.62 -15.06
C ASP A 326 -12.39 -10.59 -15.08
N VAL A 327 -12.62 -9.35 -14.59
CA VAL A 327 -11.57 -8.33 -14.44
C VAL A 327 -10.46 -8.80 -13.50
N LEU A 328 -10.81 -9.29 -12.30
CA LEU A 328 -9.81 -9.78 -11.35
C LEU A 328 -9.01 -10.94 -11.93
N ASN A 329 -9.69 -11.90 -12.56
CA ASN A 329 -9.00 -13.05 -13.17
C ASN A 329 -8.12 -12.63 -14.37
N TRP A 330 -8.54 -11.63 -15.13
CA TRP A 330 -7.73 -11.08 -16.21
C TRP A 330 -6.43 -10.47 -15.66
N ILE A 331 -6.49 -9.66 -14.60
CA ILE A 331 -5.31 -9.13 -13.92
C ILE A 331 -4.40 -10.27 -13.45
N MET A 332 -4.96 -11.24 -12.72
CA MET A 332 -4.22 -12.38 -12.16
C MET A 332 -3.64 -13.33 -13.22
N SER A 333 -4.06 -13.23 -14.46
CA SER A 333 -3.63 -14.08 -15.57
C SER A 333 -2.75 -13.37 -16.60
N ASN A 334 -2.54 -12.04 -16.45
CA ASN A 334 -1.76 -11.23 -17.37
C ASN A 334 -0.59 -10.54 -16.63
N LYS A 335 0.39 -11.35 -16.23
CA LYS A 335 1.60 -10.90 -15.53
C LYS A 335 2.28 -9.73 -16.23
N ASP A 336 2.39 -9.77 -17.56
CA ASP A 336 3.03 -8.72 -18.35
C ASP A 336 2.32 -7.36 -18.23
N VAL A 337 0.98 -7.36 -18.12
CA VAL A 337 0.20 -6.13 -17.90
C VAL A 337 0.45 -5.58 -16.50
N VAL A 338 0.48 -6.44 -15.49
CA VAL A 338 0.79 -6.02 -14.11
C VAL A 338 2.17 -5.39 -14.05
N ILE A 339 3.17 -6.03 -14.65
CA ILE A 339 4.55 -5.54 -14.70
C ILE A 339 4.65 -4.23 -15.48
N ASP A 340 3.94 -4.11 -16.61
CA ASP A 340 3.95 -2.89 -17.42
C ASP A 340 3.36 -1.69 -16.66
N ILE A 341 2.25 -1.90 -15.93
CA ILE A 341 1.65 -0.85 -15.07
C ILE A 341 2.58 -0.53 -13.90
N ALA A 342 3.06 -1.55 -13.17
CA ALA A 342 3.96 -1.36 -12.03
C ALA A 342 5.25 -0.62 -12.42
N SER A 343 5.74 -0.86 -13.64
CA SER A 343 6.95 -0.22 -14.17
C SER A 343 6.80 1.28 -14.36
N ASP A 344 5.62 1.77 -14.78
CA ASP A 344 5.36 3.21 -14.88
C ASP A 344 5.39 3.90 -13.50
N PHE A 345 5.18 3.13 -12.44
CA PHE A 345 5.23 3.59 -11.06
C PHE A 345 6.54 3.25 -10.33
N GLU A 346 7.56 2.85 -11.07
CA GLU A 346 8.83 2.38 -10.46
C GLU A 346 8.57 1.29 -9.39
N PHE A 347 7.61 0.39 -9.63
CA PHE A 347 7.17 -0.63 -8.67
C PHE A 347 6.73 -0.07 -7.31
N GLY A 348 6.23 1.16 -7.28
CA GLY A 348 5.62 1.76 -6.08
C GLY A 348 4.12 1.53 -5.99
N GLU A 349 3.45 1.32 -7.12
CA GLU A 349 2.00 1.14 -7.20
C GLU A 349 1.63 -0.03 -8.10
N PHE A 350 0.44 -0.59 -7.88
CA PHE A 350 -0.09 -1.74 -8.63
C PHE A 350 0.85 -2.95 -8.63
N VAL A 351 1.58 -3.11 -7.54
CA VAL A 351 2.51 -4.24 -7.36
C VAL A 351 1.70 -5.43 -6.84
N VAL A 352 0.83 -5.97 -7.69
CA VAL A 352 0.07 -7.19 -7.36
C VAL A 352 1.08 -8.28 -6.99
N PRO A 353 0.96 -8.91 -5.81
CA PRO A 353 1.98 -9.83 -5.31
C PRO A 353 1.98 -11.18 -6.04
N LEU A 354 2.11 -11.13 -7.35
CA LEU A 354 2.33 -12.31 -8.19
C LEU A 354 3.70 -12.91 -7.90
N LEU A 355 3.82 -14.20 -8.10
CA LEU A 355 5.12 -14.87 -8.08
C LEU A 355 5.92 -14.45 -9.32
N LEU A 356 6.90 -13.58 -9.11
CA LEU A 356 7.78 -13.03 -10.14
C LEU A 356 9.18 -13.62 -10.00
N ASP A 357 9.85 -13.82 -11.14
CA ASP A 357 11.27 -14.13 -11.22
C ASP A 357 12.08 -12.87 -11.51
N GLU A 358 13.36 -12.85 -11.20
CA GLU A 358 14.26 -11.71 -11.49
C GLU A 358 14.22 -11.30 -12.97
N SER A 359 14.05 -12.26 -13.89
CA SER A 359 13.92 -11.99 -15.32
C SER A 359 12.61 -11.30 -15.74
N ASP A 360 11.63 -11.22 -14.84
CA ASP A 360 10.38 -10.52 -15.09
C ASP A 360 10.52 -9.01 -14.89
N ILE A 361 11.54 -8.56 -14.14
CA ILE A 361 11.77 -7.13 -13.90
C ILE A 361 12.39 -6.49 -15.14
N PRO A 362 11.72 -5.50 -15.78
CA PRO A 362 12.24 -4.88 -16.98
C PRO A 362 13.56 -4.14 -16.72
N SER A 363 14.49 -4.23 -17.67
CA SER A 363 15.77 -3.51 -17.60
C SER A 363 15.65 -1.99 -17.70
N SER A 364 14.45 -1.47 -17.98
CA SER A 364 14.13 -0.03 -17.98
C SER A 364 13.92 0.55 -16.58
N ILE A 365 13.69 -0.31 -15.58
CA ILE A 365 13.51 0.11 -14.19
C ILE A 365 14.82 0.68 -13.64
N SER A 366 14.72 1.71 -12.82
CA SER A 366 15.90 2.36 -12.23
C SER A 366 16.75 1.35 -11.43
N PRO A 367 18.08 1.50 -11.43
CA PRO A 367 18.96 0.63 -10.65
C PRO A 367 18.64 0.63 -9.15
N GLN A 368 18.15 1.74 -8.61
CA GLN A 368 17.74 1.88 -7.22
C GLN A 368 16.57 0.95 -6.90
N VAL A 369 15.52 0.99 -7.74
CA VAL A 369 14.33 0.15 -7.55
C VAL A 369 14.65 -1.33 -7.79
N THR A 370 15.42 -1.65 -8.81
CA THR A 370 15.89 -3.04 -9.04
C THR A 370 16.66 -3.57 -7.83
N SER A 371 17.57 -2.74 -7.26
CA SER A 371 18.31 -3.10 -6.06
C SER A 371 17.39 -3.32 -4.85
N TYR A 372 16.36 -2.47 -4.69
CA TYR A 372 15.35 -2.62 -3.63
C TYR A 372 14.58 -3.94 -3.79
N LEU A 373 14.05 -4.22 -4.97
CA LEU A 373 13.23 -5.41 -5.20
C LEU A 373 14.01 -6.71 -4.88
N ASN A 374 15.29 -6.77 -5.30
CA ASN A 374 16.15 -7.91 -5.04
C ASN A 374 16.44 -8.08 -3.54
N GLU A 375 16.77 -7.00 -2.85
CA GLU A 375 17.09 -7.04 -1.43
C GLU A 375 15.84 -7.30 -0.58
N TYR A 376 14.70 -6.70 -0.91
CA TYR A 376 13.41 -6.98 -0.28
C TYR A 376 13.03 -8.45 -0.40
N ALA A 377 13.11 -9.02 -1.61
CA ALA A 377 12.80 -10.42 -1.84
C ALA A 377 13.73 -11.35 -1.04
N ARG A 378 15.03 -11.03 -0.99
CA ARG A 378 16.04 -11.79 -0.25
C ARG A 378 15.75 -11.77 1.27
N ILE A 379 15.61 -10.57 1.86
CA ILE A 379 15.45 -10.41 3.33
C ILE A 379 14.10 -10.98 3.79
N THR A 380 13.03 -10.70 3.05
CA THR A 380 11.71 -11.23 3.41
C THR A 380 11.61 -12.73 3.18
N GLY A 381 12.30 -13.26 2.16
CA GLY A 381 12.43 -14.70 1.92
C GLY A 381 13.18 -15.43 3.05
N ASP A 382 14.12 -14.76 3.70
CA ASP A 382 14.84 -15.27 4.88
C ASP A 382 14.03 -15.16 6.19
N GLY A 383 12.79 -14.63 6.13
CA GLY A 383 11.93 -14.42 7.30
C GLY A 383 12.24 -13.16 8.10
N ASN A 384 13.18 -12.33 7.65
CA ASN A 384 13.55 -11.06 8.28
C ASN A 384 12.64 -9.93 7.84
N TYR A 385 11.41 -9.91 8.36
CA TYR A 385 10.45 -8.85 8.07
C TYR A 385 9.71 -8.42 9.33
N GLY A 386 9.34 -7.14 9.37
CA GLY A 386 8.44 -6.56 10.35
C GLY A 386 7.01 -6.46 9.81
N TYR A 387 6.16 -5.79 10.55
CA TYR A 387 4.72 -5.76 10.31
C TYR A 387 4.23 -4.33 10.22
N CYS A 388 3.70 -3.94 9.08
CA CYS A 388 3.05 -2.64 8.92
C CYS A 388 1.69 -2.60 9.60
N THR A 389 1.37 -1.46 10.19
CA THR A 389 0.19 -1.25 11.01
C THR A 389 -1.11 -1.41 10.22
N TRP A 390 -1.27 -0.75 9.08
CA TRP A 390 -2.48 -0.81 8.23
C TRP A 390 -2.80 -2.20 7.65
N THR A 391 -1.84 -3.13 7.73
CA THR A 391 -2.02 -4.50 7.25
C THR A 391 -2.38 -5.47 8.37
N PHE A 392 -1.82 -5.28 9.57
CA PHE A 392 -1.88 -6.29 10.64
C PHE A 392 -2.56 -5.80 11.92
N TRP A 393 -2.87 -4.51 12.06
CA TRP A 393 -3.61 -3.99 13.21
C TRP A 393 -5.11 -4.03 12.95
N PRO A 394 -5.92 -4.50 13.92
CA PRO A 394 -7.37 -4.34 13.86
C PRO A 394 -7.78 -2.87 13.77
N ALA A 395 -8.97 -2.59 13.25
CA ALA A 395 -9.39 -1.22 12.96
C ALA A 395 -9.31 -0.26 14.16
N GLU A 396 -9.81 -0.66 15.34
CA GLU A 396 -9.81 0.20 16.53
C GLU A 396 -8.39 0.50 17.04
N PRO A 397 -7.50 -0.50 17.26
CA PRO A 397 -6.09 -0.25 17.55
C PRO A 397 -5.35 0.55 16.47
N GLY A 398 -5.66 0.31 15.19
CA GLY A 398 -5.08 1.06 14.07
C GLY A 398 -5.44 2.54 14.13
N VAL A 399 -6.72 2.87 14.30
CA VAL A 399 -7.16 4.26 14.45
C VAL A 399 -6.51 4.93 15.66
N HIS A 400 -6.41 4.22 16.78
CA HIS A 400 -5.78 4.74 18.00
C HIS A 400 -4.35 5.22 17.75
N ILE A 401 -3.51 4.43 17.10
CA ILE A 401 -2.09 4.78 16.90
C ILE A 401 -1.87 5.97 15.98
N TRP A 402 -2.79 6.31 15.09
CA TRP A 402 -2.61 7.51 14.28
C TRP A 402 -3.39 8.71 14.81
N LYS A 403 -4.58 8.51 15.37
CA LYS A 403 -5.44 9.61 15.81
C LYS A 403 -5.08 10.09 17.20
N ASP A 404 -4.94 9.14 18.15
CA ASP A 404 -4.75 9.51 19.56
C ASP A 404 -3.28 9.79 19.89
N MET A 405 -2.34 9.51 18.98
CA MET A 405 -0.94 9.93 19.10
C MET A 405 -0.81 11.46 19.20
N GLU A 406 -1.73 12.22 18.63
CA GLU A 406 -1.77 13.68 18.78
C GLU A 406 -1.86 14.12 20.25
N VAL A 407 -2.55 13.36 21.09
CA VAL A 407 -2.70 13.66 22.53
C VAL A 407 -1.37 13.44 23.27
N VAL A 408 -0.57 12.45 22.81
CA VAL A 408 0.81 12.22 23.30
C VAL A 408 1.72 13.38 22.88
N TRP A 409 1.62 13.84 21.62
CA TRP A 409 2.38 15.00 21.13
C TRP A 409 2.06 16.27 21.92
N ALA A 410 0.80 16.48 22.25
CA ALA A 410 0.36 17.61 23.07
C ALA A 410 0.85 17.53 24.53
N GLY A 411 1.32 16.37 24.97
CA GLY A 411 1.74 16.12 26.35
C GLY A 411 0.58 15.93 27.34
N ASP A 412 -0.63 15.71 26.83
CA ASP A 412 -1.84 15.52 27.65
C ASP A 412 -1.92 14.14 28.30
N ILE A 413 -1.29 13.12 27.65
CA ILE A 413 -1.11 11.77 28.20
C ILE A 413 0.34 11.31 28.01
N SER A 414 0.80 10.40 28.87
CA SER A 414 2.11 9.75 28.73
C SER A 414 2.07 8.69 27.63
N VAL A 415 3.25 8.32 27.09
CA VAL A 415 3.39 7.17 26.18
C VAL A 415 2.94 5.88 26.89
N GLU A 416 3.23 5.75 28.19
CA GLU A 416 2.81 4.59 29.00
C GLU A 416 1.28 4.46 29.04
N ASP A 417 0.55 5.55 29.34
CA ASP A 417 -0.92 5.58 29.34
C ASP A 417 -1.50 5.27 27.96
N PHE A 418 -0.89 5.85 26.91
CA PHE A 418 -1.26 5.57 25.52
C PHE A 418 -1.12 4.08 25.19
N MET A 419 -0.01 3.43 25.55
CA MET A 419 0.20 2.01 25.33
C MET A 419 -0.72 1.13 26.18
N HIS A 420 -1.10 1.57 27.38
CA HIS A 420 -2.13 0.90 28.17
C HIS A 420 -3.50 0.93 27.51
N ASP A 421 -3.88 2.05 26.89
CA ASP A 421 -5.14 2.14 26.15
C ASP A 421 -5.08 1.33 24.87
N HIS A 422 -3.94 1.33 24.19
CA HIS A 422 -3.69 0.47 23.03
C HIS A 422 -3.87 -1.02 23.35
N GLN A 423 -3.31 -1.48 24.47
CA GLN A 423 -3.48 -2.86 24.95
C GLN A 423 -4.96 -3.21 25.18
N LYS A 424 -5.73 -2.33 25.83
CA LYS A 424 -7.17 -2.56 26.05
C LYS A 424 -7.94 -2.72 24.75
N MET A 425 -7.59 -1.94 23.72
CA MET A 425 -8.21 -2.04 22.39
C MET A 425 -7.86 -3.37 21.72
N TRP A 426 -6.61 -3.81 21.80
CA TRP A 426 -6.20 -5.12 21.31
C TRP A 426 -6.90 -6.27 22.01
N ASP A 427 -7.05 -6.21 23.34
CA ASP A 427 -7.76 -7.23 24.11
C ASP A 427 -9.24 -7.30 23.72
N LYS A 428 -9.85 -6.15 23.42
CA LYS A 428 -11.22 -6.06 22.92
C LYS A 428 -11.33 -6.66 21.52
N ALA A 429 -10.41 -6.35 20.61
CA ALA A 429 -10.38 -6.89 19.26
C ALA A 429 -10.22 -8.42 19.27
N ARG A 430 -9.29 -8.96 20.10
CA ARG A 430 -9.12 -10.41 20.28
C ARG A 430 -10.40 -11.10 20.80
N LYS A 431 -11.06 -10.51 21.81
CA LYS A 431 -12.32 -11.04 22.35
C LYS A 431 -13.45 -11.09 21.34
N LYS A 432 -13.42 -10.21 20.34
CA LYS A 432 -14.41 -10.13 19.28
C LYS A 432 -14.01 -10.88 18.01
N ASN A 433 -12.81 -11.49 17.97
CA ASN A 433 -12.23 -12.11 16.77
C ASN A 433 -12.03 -11.12 15.60
N GLU A 434 -11.69 -9.86 15.92
CA GLU A 434 -11.43 -8.80 14.94
C GLU A 434 -9.95 -8.74 14.51
N THR A 435 -9.09 -9.64 14.99
CA THR A 435 -7.67 -9.71 14.60
C THR A 435 -7.50 -10.13 13.15
N LEU A 436 -6.40 -9.65 12.54
CA LEU A 436 -6.11 -9.90 11.14
C LEU A 436 -5.18 -11.11 10.96
N PRO A 437 -5.18 -11.75 9.79
CA PRO A 437 -4.24 -12.82 9.48
C PRO A 437 -2.80 -12.31 9.51
N VAL A 438 -1.92 -13.04 10.18
CA VAL A 438 -0.49 -12.71 10.29
C VAL A 438 0.33 -13.88 9.78
N PRO A 439 1.37 -13.65 8.94
CA PRO A 439 2.31 -14.69 8.55
C PRO A 439 3.00 -15.28 9.79
N LEU A 440 3.05 -16.59 9.86
CA LEU A 440 3.73 -17.26 10.96
C LEU A 440 5.24 -16.96 10.91
N ARG A 441 5.84 -16.78 12.08
CA ARG A 441 7.30 -16.79 12.29
C ARG A 441 7.67 -18.08 13.01
N ASP A 442 8.74 -18.73 12.54
CA ASP A 442 9.31 -19.92 13.17
C ASP A 442 10.19 -19.57 14.38
#